data_5a15599c2454348e92d1ee7d31aa31eb
#
_entry.id   5a15599c2454348e92d1ee7d31aa31eb
#
_cell.length_a   1.000
_cell.length_b   1.000
_cell.length_c   1.000
_cell.angle_alpha   90.00
_cell.angle_beta   90.00
_cell.angle_gamma   90.00
#
_symmetry.space_group_name_H-M   'P 1'
#
loop_
_entity.id
_entity.type
_entity.pdbx_description
1 polymer ?
#
loop_
_entity_poly.entity_id
_entity_poly.type
_entity_poly.pdbx_seq_one_letter_code
_entity_poly.pdbx_strand_id
1 'polypeptide(L)'
;MGMEVIRETLRIARPVADVWRAWTDPAWVAGWHAERVEGELCTGERVELHWDSLGMAIELEVIAVEAPRRLVLRGTPPGRPPQTLTVELADDGMATSLAISHDGFLPGQAGAEERAGTAAGWRTATRVLAHYLARHAGQSRTCAAALAPVAAALDDIAPLFERPGWLAGELAIGGEGSPIAFRTAGGRALRGRVLASALPRQIALGIDDTAGVLVLRAIRLDSHAALVGAMVWSWEPDRPAHAELAASLEPALARLVAALGGPAAGGAA
;
A
#
# COMPACT_ATOMS: atom_id res chain seq x y z
N MET A 1 -22.97 -4.87 -20.73
CA MET A 1 -21.53 -4.70 -20.49
C MET A 1 -21.30 -5.10 -19.04
N GLY A 2 -20.54 -6.18 -18.77
CA GLY A 2 -20.28 -6.62 -17.39
C GLY A 2 -19.47 -5.57 -16.65
N MET A 3 -19.81 -5.30 -15.38
CA MET A 3 -18.98 -4.48 -14.49
C MET A 3 -17.62 -5.17 -14.36
N GLU A 4 -16.55 -4.43 -14.65
CA GLU A 4 -15.19 -4.94 -14.47
C GLU A 4 -14.85 -4.92 -12.97
N VAL A 5 -14.53 -6.08 -12.44
CA VAL A 5 -14.26 -6.33 -11.03
C VAL A 5 -12.77 -6.61 -10.84
N ILE A 6 -12.13 -5.92 -9.91
CA ILE A 6 -10.79 -6.29 -9.45
C ILE A 6 -10.90 -7.58 -8.63
N ARG A 7 -9.99 -8.51 -8.87
CA ARG A 7 -9.85 -9.73 -8.07
C ARG A 7 -8.40 -9.89 -7.65
N GLU A 8 -8.18 -10.07 -6.36
CA GLU A 8 -6.86 -10.40 -5.79
C GLU A 8 -7.04 -11.61 -4.87
N THR A 9 -6.14 -12.56 -4.97
CA THR A 9 -6.17 -13.76 -4.13
C THR A 9 -4.79 -14.02 -3.54
N LEU A 10 -4.76 -14.48 -2.29
CA LEU A 10 -3.52 -14.81 -1.61
C LEU A 10 -3.75 -15.93 -0.60
N ARG A 11 -2.82 -16.89 -0.54
CA ARG A 11 -2.75 -17.85 0.55
C ARG A 11 -1.82 -17.31 1.64
N ILE A 12 -2.36 -17.13 2.85
CA ILE A 12 -1.66 -16.60 4.01
C ILE A 12 -1.42 -17.76 5.00
N ALA A 13 -0.16 -18.00 5.37
CA ALA A 13 0.22 -19.06 6.31
C ALA A 13 -0.10 -18.65 7.77
N ARG A 14 -1.39 -18.42 8.04
CA ARG A 14 -1.96 -18.07 9.35
C ARG A 14 -3.38 -18.62 9.46
N PRO A 15 -3.84 -18.96 10.68
CA PRO A 15 -5.23 -19.37 10.91
C PRO A 15 -6.22 -18.30 10.48
N VAL A 16 -7.42 -18.73 10.06
CA VAL A 16 -8.47 -17.83 9.58
C VAL A 16 -8.87 -16.78 10.62
N ALA A 17 -8.82 -17.13 11.91
CA ALA A 17 -9.11 -16.19 13.00
C ALA A 17 -8.15 -14.99 13.03
N ASP A 18 -6.85 -15.21 12.81
CA ASP A 18 -5.86 -14.13 12.77
C ASP A 18 -6.06 -13.23 11.55
N VAL A 19 -6.31 -13.84 10.38
CA VAL A 19 -6.58 -13.08 9.14
C VAL A 19 -7.88 -12.29 9.27
N TRP A 20 -8.93 -12.91 9.83
CA TRP A 20 -10.20 -12.23 10.11
C TRP A 20 -10.00 -11.03 11.04
N ARG A 21 -9.27 -11.23 12.12
CA ARG A 21 -8.96 -10.15 13.07
C ARG A 21 -8.23 -8.99 12.41
N ALA A 22 -7.30 -9.27 11.50
CA ALA A 22 -6.57 -8.24 10.77
C ALA A 22 -7.48 -7.38 9.87
N TRP A 23 -8.66 -7.87 9.49
CA TRP A 23 -9.66 -7.14 8.70
C TRP A 23 -10.74 -6.46 9.54
N THR A 24 -10.95 -6.88 10.80
CA THR A 24 -12.12 -6.47 11.59
C THR A 24 -11.80 -5.84 12.93
N ASP A 25 -10.62 -6.01 13.47
CA ASP A 25 -10.15 -5.35 14.68
C ASP A 25 -9.47 -4.02 14.30
N PRO A 26 -10.00 -2.84 14.73
CA PRO A 26 -9.43 -1.54 14.38
C PRO A 26 -7.93 -1.42 14.65
N ALA A 27 -7.44 -1.96 15.78
CA ALA A 27 -6.02 -1.91 16.13
C ALA A 27 -5.16 -2.77 15.19
N TRP A 28 -5.70 -3.92 14.73
CA TRP A 28 -5.01 -4.76 13.76
C TRP A 28 -5.06 -4.16 12.36
N VAL A 29 -6.18 -3.57 11.94
CA VAL A 29 -6.28 -2.83 10.66
C VAL A 29 -5.25 -1.70 10.63
N ALA A 30 -5.11 -0.95 11.73
CA ALA A 30 -4.11 0.10 11.85
C ALA A 30 -2.66 -0.44 11.80
N GLY A 31 -2.46 -1.70 12.12
CA GLY A 31 -1.14 -2.35 12.03
C GLY A 31 -0.65 -2.59 10.59
N TRP A 32 -1.52 -2.66 9.57
CA TRP A 32 -1.08 -3.01 8.23
C TRP A 32 -1.70 -2.18 7.10
N HIS A 33 -2.90 -1.61 7.28
CA HIS A 33 -3.65 -0.94 6.21
C HIS A 33 -3.73 0.58 6.41
N ALA A 34 -4.70 1.05 7.21
CA ALA A 34 -4.81 2.44 7.60
C ALA A 34 -3.84 2.77 8.76
N GLU A 35 -3.61 4.04 9.08
CA GLU A 35 -2.83 4.44 10.25
C GLU A 35 -3.70 4.54 11.49
N ARG A 36 -4.99 4.84 11.28
CA ARG A 36 -6.01 4.93 12.33
C ARG A 36 -7.36 4.52 11.78
N VAL A 37 -8.18 3.91 12.62
CA VAL A 37 -9.55 3.48 12.29
C VAL A 37 -10.49 4.04 13.34
N GLU A 38 -11.53 4.74 12.90
CA GLU A 38 -12.62 5.22 13.74
C GLU A 38 -13.91 4.46 13.42
N GLY A 39 -14.71 4.16 14.44
CA GLY A 39 -15.92 3.36 14.32
C GLY A 39 -15.71 1.87 14.54
N GLU A 40 -16.77 1.10 14.37
CA GLU A 40 -16.81 -0.35 14.59
C GLU A 40 -17.16 -1.09 13.29
N LEU A 41 -16.49 -2.21 13.04
CA LEU A 41 -16.73 -3.05 11.87
C LEU A 41 -17.94 -4.00 12.13
N CYS A 42 -19.10 -3.41 12.42
CA CYS A 42 -20.36 -4.07 12.63
C CYS A 42 -21.36 -3.73 11.51
N THR A 43 -22.17 -4.67 11.09
CA THR A 43 -23.16 -4.48 10.00
C THR A 43 -24.09 -3.29 10.29
N GLY A 44 -24.19 -2.36 9.33
CA GLY A 44 -24.99 -1.14 9.40
C GLY A 44 -24.25 0.07 9.96
N GLU A 45 -23.05 -0.12 10.52
CA GLU A 45 -22.21 0.96 11.04
C GLU A 45 -21.35 1.60 9.94
N ARG A 46 -20.70 2.69 10.28
CA ARG A 46 -19.71 3.37 9.44
C ARG A 46 -18.36 3.33 10.10
N VAL A 47 -17.34 3.14 9.29
CA VAL A 47 -15.95 3.21 9.72
C VAL A 47 -15.21 4.23 8.86
N GLU A 48 -14.29 4.95 9.49
CA GLU A 48 -13.40 5.86 8.79
C GLU A 48 -11.97 5.37 8.90
N LEU A 49 -11.34 5.19 7.75
CA LEU A 49 -9.95 4.77 7.63
C LEU A 49 -9.09 6.00 7.36
N HIS A 50 -8.10 6.27 8.20
CA HIS A 50 -7.23 7.44 8.10
C HIS A 50 -5.81 7.03 7.72
N TRP A 51 -5.24 7.75 6.76
CA TRP A 51 -3.82 7.77 6.41
C TRP A 51 -3.28 9.16 6.72
N ASP A 52 -3.00 9.42 8.00
CA ASP A 52 -2.63 10.73 8.52
C ASP A 52 -1.36 11.28 7.86
N SER A 53 -0.39 10.40 7.57
CA SER A 53 0.84 10.75 6.82
C SER A 53 0.59 11.21 5.38
N LEU A 54 -0.59 10.93 4.82
CA LEU A 54 -1.02 11.33 3.48
C LEU A 54 -2.10 12.43 3.50
N GLY A 55 -2.58 12.83 4.68
CA GLY A 55 -3.72 13.75 4.82
C GLY A 55 -5.02 13.20 4.21
N MET A 56 -5.23 11.88 4.25
CA MET A 56 -6.33 11.20 3.57
C MET A 56 -7.18 10.42 4.55
N ALA A 57 -8.51 10.49 4.37
CA ALA A 57 -9.47 9.65 5.08
C ALA A 57 -10.52 9.10 4.10
N ILE A 58 -11.02 7.91 4.39
CA ILE A 58 -12.06 7.23 3.60
C ILE A 58 -13.13 6.71 4.53
N GLU A 59 -14.38 7.19 4.36
CA GLU A 59 -15.55 6.67 5.05
C GLU A 59 -16.10 5.46 4.27
N LEU A 60 -16.40 4.39 5.00
CA LEU A 60 -16.98 3.16 4.49
C LEU A 60 -18.20 2.76 5.34
N GLU A 61 -19.26 2.34 4.67
CA GLU A 61 -20.41 1.67 5.27
C GLU A 61 -20.13 0.16 5.38
N VAL A 62 -20.38 -0.43 6.53
CA VAL A 62 -20.24 -1.87 6.76
C VAL A 62 -21.53 -2.56 6.33
N ILE A 63 -21.54 -3.17 5.16
CA ILE A 63 -22.74 -3.79 4.56
C ILE A 63 -23.02 -5.16 5.14
N ALA A 64 -21.96 -5.97 5.38
CA ALA A 64 -22.10 -7.31 5.95
C ALA A 64 -20.85 -7.73 6.70
N VAL A 65 -21.06 -8.43 7.82
CA VAL A 65 -20.01 -9.08 8.63
C VAL A 65 -20.47 -10.52 8.93
N GLU A 66 -19.86 -11.48 8.26
CA GLU A 66 -20.13 -12.91 8.41
C GLU A 66 -18.87 -13.62 8.93
N ALA A 67 -18.62 -13.49 10.23
CA ALA A 67 -17.41 -14.01 10.86
C ALA A 67 -17.28 -15.54 10.75
N PRO A 68 -16.07 -16.08 10.50
CA PRO A 68 -14.85 -15.39 10.12
C PRO A 68 -14.60 -15.42 8.60
N ARG A 69 -15.67 -15.35 7.78
CA ARG A 69 -15.62 -15.72 6.36
C ARG A 69 -15.78 -14.56 5.39
N ARG A 70 -16.60 -13.56 5.73
CA ARG A 70 -16.97 -12.54 4.75
C ARG A 70 -17.17 -11.16 5.40
N LEU A 71 -16.53 -10.15 4.83
CA LEU A 71 -16.72 -8.74 5.16
C LEU A 71 -17.05 -7.99 3.86
N VAL A 72 -18.08 -7.15 3.90
CA VAL A 72 -18.46 -6.30 2.76
C VAL A 72 -18.51 -4.85 3.22
N LEU A 73 -17.72 -4.02 2.57
CA LEU A 73 -17.62 -2.58 2.81
C LEU A 73 -18.03 -1.82 1.56
N ARG A 74 -18.71 -0.68 1.73
CA ARG A 74 -19.10 0.21 0.64
C ARG A 74 -18.61 1.62 0.89
N GLY A 75 -17.88 2.19 -0.06
CA GLY A 75 -17.47 3.59 -0.08
C GLY A 75 -18.11 4.33 -1.23
N THR A 76 -18.33 5.63 -1.08
CA THR A 76 -18.81 6.49 -2.18
C THR A 76 -17.82 7.64 -2.36
N PRO A 77 -16.78 7.47 -3.20
CA PRO A 77 -15.84 8.55 -3.44
C PRO A 77 -16.54 9.77 -4.07
N PRO A 78 -16.11 11.00 -3.77
CA PRO A 78 -16.73 12.21 -4.31
C PRO A 78 -16.81 12.18 -5.84
N GLY A 79 -18.03 12.39 -6.38
CA GLY A 79 -18.28 12.40 -7.83
C GLY A 79 -18.15 11.05 -8.54
N ARG A 80 -18.14 9.95 -7.79
CA ARG A 80 -18.02 8.57 -8.29
C ARG A 80 -19.23 7.73 -7.87
N PRO A 81 -19.53 6.64 -8.57
CA PRO A 81 -20.49 5.65 -8.09
C PRO A 81 -20.00 4.98 -6.80
N PRO A 82 -20.92 4.40 -6.01
CA PRO A 82 -20.55 3.58 -4.87
C PRO A 82 -19.64 2.43 -5.31
N GLN A 83 -18.58 2.21 -4.56
CA GLN A 83 -17.65 1.10 -4.75
C GLN A 83 -17.82 0.09 -3.62
N THR A 84 -17.80 -1.18 -3.96
CA THR A 84 -17.96 -2.27 -3.00
C THR A 84 -16.68 -3.10 -2.92
N LEU A 85 -16.14 -3.20 -1.72
CA LEU A 85 -15.07 -4.11 -1.37
C LEU A 85 -15.65 -5.33 -0.66
N THR A 86 -15.42 -6.52 -1.22
CA THR A 86 -15.74 -7.79 -0.57
C THR A 86 -14.46 -8.53 -0.24
N VAL A 87 -14.32 -8.93 1.00
CA VAL A 87 -13.24 -9.79 1.51
C VAL A 87 -13.84 -11.13 1.87
N GLU A 88 -13.31 -12.21 1.31
CA GLU A 88 -13.71 -13.58 1.61
C GLU A 88 -12.52 -14.38 2.11
N LEU A 89 -12.73 -15.13 3.18
CA LEU A 89 -11.74 -15.99 3.81
C LEU A 89 -12.23 -17.43 3.81
N ALA A 90 -11.37 -18.33 3.36
CA ALA A 90 -11.58 -19.76 3.49
C ALA A 90 -10.47 -20.38 4.34
N ASP A 91 -10.88 -21.18 5.34
CA ASP A 91 -9.96 -21.91 6.19
C ASP A 91 -9.32 -23.07 5.40
N ASP A 92 -7.99 -23.11 5.44
CA ASP A 92 -7.16 -24.15 4.83
C ASP A 92 -6.24 -24.78 5.92
N GLY A 93 -6.82 -25.01 7.10
CA GLY A 93 -6.13 -25.57 8.28
C GLY A 93 -5.17 -24.59 8.92
N MET A 94 -3.87 -24.73 8.65
CA MET A 94 -2.82 -23.80 9.18
C MET A 94 -2.62 -22.57 8.31
N ALA A 95 -3.46 -22.40 7.30
CA ALA A 95 -3.40 -21.27 6.37
C ALA A 95 -4.81 -20.78 6.05
N THR A 96 -4.90 -19.60 5.46
CA THR A 96 -6.14 -18.98 5.01
C THR A 96 -6.03 -18.60 3.54
N SER A 97 -7.02 -18.97 2.76
CA SER A 97 -7.21 -18.42 1.41
C SER A 97 -7.99 -17.12 1.52
N LEU A 98 -7.34 -16.02 1.18
CA LEU A 98 -7.93 -14.68 1.09
C LEU A 98 -8.32 -14.42 -0.36
N ALA A 99 -9.57 -13.98 -0.58
CA ALA A 99 -10.03 -13.44 -1.84
C ALA A 99 -10.61 -12.02 -1.62
N ILE A 100 -10.19 -11.08 -2.45
CA ILE A 100 -10.71 -9.71 -2.49
C ILE A 100 -11.39 -9.52 -3.83
N SER A 101 -12.59 -8.96 -3.82
CA SER A 101 -13.22 -8.35 -5.00
C SER A 101 -13.57 -6.90 -4.72
N HIS A 102 -13.30 -6.03 -5.70
CA HIS A 102 -13.61 -4.61 -5.61
C HIS A 102 -14.25 -4.17 -6.94
N ASP A 103 -15.42 -3.59 -6.85
CA ASP A 103 -16.24 -3.17 -7.99
C ASP A 103 -16.80 -1.75 -7.81
N GLY A 104 -17.62 -1.31 -8.78
CA GLY A 104 -18.26 0.02 -8.74
C GLY A 104 -17.46 1.11 -9.46
N PHE A 105 -16.46 0.74 -10.26
CA PHE A 105 -15.66 1.71 -11.03
C PHE A 105 -16.44 2.28 -12.22
N LEU A 106 -16.11 3.51 -12.61
CA LEU A 106 -16.65 4.11 -13.82
C LEU A 106 -16.28 3.30 -15.08
N PRO A 107 -17.13 3.29 -16.10
CA PRO A 107 -16.77 2.71 -17.39
C PRO A 107 -15.74 3.58 -18.13
N GLY A 108 -15.12 3.00 -19.18
CA GLY A 108 -14.19 3.70 -20.05
C GLY A 108 -12.79 3.90 -19.47
N GLN A 109 -12.02 4.79 -20.08
CA GLN A 109 -10.59 4.97 -19.76
C GLN A 109 -10.35 5.48 -18.35
N ALA A 110 -11.16 6.43 -17.86
CA ALA A 110 -11.02 6.95 -16.50
C ALA A 110 -11.22 5.86 -15.43
N GLY A 111 -12.23 5.00 -15.61
CA GLY A 111 -12.44 3.86 -14.71
C GLY A 111 -11.38 2.76 -14.88
N ALA A 112 -10.86 2.53 -16.07
CA ALA A 112 -9.77 1.59 -16.31
C ALA A 112 -8.50 2.01 -15.55
N GLU A 113 -8.19 3.30 -15.54
CA GLU A 113 -7.04 3.87 -14.86
C GLU A 113 -7.18 3.75 -13.34
N GLU A 114 -8.35 4.11 -12.80
CA GLU A 114 -8.68 3.94 -11.38
C GLU A 114 -8.58 2.47 -10.94
N ARG A 115 -9.15 1.55 -11.73
CA ARG A 115 -9.05 0.10 -11.46
C ARG A 115 -7.60 -0.38 -11.45
N ALA A 116 -6.80 0.04 -12.42
CA ALA A 116 -5.39 -0.36 -12.50
C ALA A 116 -4.62 0.12 -11.26
N GLY A 117 -4.86 1.36 -10.81
CA GLY A 117 -4.29 1.90 -9.57
C GLY A 117 -4.74 1.14 -8.33
N THR A 118 -6.04 0.88 -8.21
CA THR A 118 -6.62 0.14 -7.09
C THR A 118 -6.16 -1.32 -7.07
N ALA A 119 -6.05 -1.98 -8.22
CA ALA A 119 -5.53 -3.35 -8.32
C ALA A 119 -4.07 -3.43 -7.86
N ALA A 120 -3.22 -2.48 -8.28
CA ALA A 120 -1.85 -2.39 -7.80
C ALA A 120 -1.79 -2.17 -6.29
N GLY A 121 -2.70 -1.33 -5.75
CA GLY A 121 -2.88 -1.10 -4.32
C GLY A 121 -3.21 -2.39 -3.57
N TRP A 122 -4.21 -3.15 -4.01
CA TRP A 122 -4.60 -4.42 -3.36
C TRP A 122 -3.50 -5.48 -3.45
N ARG A 123 -2.83 -5.60 -4.60
CA ARG A 123 -1.67 -6.50 -4.71
C ARG A 123 -0.61 -6.19 -3.67
N THR A 124 -0.25 -4.92 -3.51
CA THR A 124 0.71 -4.48 -2.51
C THR A 124 0.19 -4.70 -1.08
N ALA A 125 -1.02 -4.26 -0.79
CA ALA A 125 -1.62 -4.34 0.54
C ALA A 125 -1.74 -5.78 1.06
N THR A 126 -2.15 -6.73 0.21
CA THR A 126 -2.26 -8.14 0.62
C THR A 126 -0.91 -8.77 0.95
N ARG A 127 0.18 -8.40 0.24
CA ARG A 127 1.54 -8.87 0.55
C ARG A 127 2.08 -8.26 1.85
N VAL A 128 1.76 -6.97 2.08
CA VAL A 128 2.06 -6.29 3.36
C VAL A 128 1.27 -6.93 4.50
N LEU A 129 -0.02 -7.26 4.32
CA LEU A 129 -0.83 -8.01 5.28
C LEU A 129 -0.18 -9.35 5.64
N ALA A 130 0.24 -10.13 4.64
CA ALA A 130 0.90 -11.42 4.88
C ALA A 130 2.21 -11.24 5.66
N HIS A 131 3.01 -10.22 5.34
CA HIS A 131 4.24 -9.88 6.06
C HIS A 131 3.95 -9.46 7.51
N TYR A 132 2.96 -8.57 7.72
CA TYR A 132 2.50 -8.15 9.04
C TYR A 132 2.07 -9.33 9.91
N LEU A 133 1.19 -10.17 9.38
CA LEU A 133 0.69 -11.35 10.09
C LEU A 133 1.81 -12.35 10.42
N ALA A 134 2.78 -12.49 9.54
CA ALA A 134 3.89 -13.42 9.77
C ALA A 134 4.84 -12.96 10.87
N ARG A 135 5.01 -11.65 11.09
CA ARG A 135 6.11 -11.10 11.90
C ARG A 135 5.69 -10.11 12.99
N HIS A 136 4.57 -9.41 12.81
CA HIS A 136 4.20 -8.22 13.56
C HIS A 136 2.74 -8.20 14.02
N ALA A 137 2.04 -9.34 13.96
CA ALA A 137 0.62 -9.44 14.27
C ALA A 137 0.26 -8.80 15.62
N GLY A 138 -0.68 -7.88 15.62
CA GLY A 138 -1.13 -7.15 16.81
C GLY A 138 -0.24 -5.99 17.24
N GLN A 139 0.88 -5.73 16.56
CA GLN A 139 1.72 -4.57 16.84
C GLN A 139 1.20 -3.31 16.13
N SER A 140 1.24 -2.18 16.82
CA SER A 140 1.05 -0.87 16.21
C SER A 140 2.25 -0.49 15.36
N ARG A 141 2.05 0.42 14.39
CA ARG A 141 3.14 0.91 13.55
C ARG A 141 3.23 2.43 13.58
N THR A 142 4.38 2.94 13.19
CA THR A 142 4.57 4.34 12.78
C THR A 142 4.70 4.41 11.27
N CYS A 143 4.35 5.54 10.70
CA CYS A 143 4.45 5.81 9.28
C CYS A 143 5.14 7.17 9.04
N ALA A 144 6.00 7.23 8.03
CA ALA A 144 6.51 8.46 7.46
C ALA A 144 6.35 8.38 5.94
N ALA A 145 5.94 9.47 5.32
CA ALA A 145 5.71 9.55 3.88
C ALA A 145 6.28 10.84 3.30
N ALA A 146 6.75 10.76 2.06
CA ALA A 146 7.08 11.91 1.23
C ALA A 146 6.41 11.73 -0.14
N LEU A 147 5.77 12.77 -0.64
CA LEU A 147 5.04 12.79 -1.91
C LEU A 147 5.43 14.03 -2.71
N ALA A 148 5.55 13.89 -4.03
CA ALA A 148 5.77 15.02 -4.93
C ALA A 148 5.11 14.80 -6.29
N PRO A 149 4.49 15.82 -6.89
CA PRO A 149 4.06 15.78 -8.28
C PRO A 149 5.28 15.87 -9.22
N VAL A 150 5.25 15.09 -10.30
CA VAL A 150 6.30 15.07 -11.34
C VAL A 150 5.67 15.18 -12.73
N ALA A 151 6.37 15.86 -13.65
CA ALA A 151 5.99 15.96 -15.06
C ALA A 151 6.52 14.74 -15.83
N ALA A 152 6.05 13.55 -15.50
CA ALA A 152 6.47 12.29 -16.11
C ALA A 152 5.31 11.30 -16.19
N ALA A 153 5.26 10.52 -17.25
CA ALA A 153 4.33 9.41 -17.38
C ALA A 153 4.75 8.23 -16.48
N LEU A 154 3.82 7.32 -16.15
CA LEU A 154 4.13 6.17 -15.31
C LEU A 154 5.23 5.28 -15.90
N ASP A 155 5.27 5.14 -17.22
CA ASP A 155 6.27 4.31 -17.91
C ASP A 155 7.69 4.89 -17.79
N ASP A 156 7.83 6.21 -17.65
CA ASP A 156 9.11 6.88 -17.39
C ASP A 156 9.58 6.68 -15.95
N ILE A 157 8.63 6.46 -15.03
CA ILE A 157 8.91 6.26 -13.60
C ILE A 157 9.31 4.80 -13.30
N ALA A 158 8.74 3.83 -14.02
CA ALA A 158 8.96 2.40 -13.78
C ALA A 158 10.44 2.01 -13.69
N PRO A 159 11.34 2.40 -14.62
CA PRO A 159 12.77 2.08 -14.54
C PRO A 159 13.45 2.64 -13.29
N LEU A 160 12.97 3.80 -12.78
CA LEU A 160 13.49 4.43 -11.57
C LEU A 160 13.01 3.72 -10.29
N PHE A 161 11.92 2.95 -10.36
CA PHE A 161 11.49 2.08 -9.27
C PHE A 161 12.20 0.73 -9.30
N GLU A 162 12.51 0.20 -10.47
CA GLU A 162 13.31 -1.03 -10.61
C GLU A 162 14.76 -0.83 -10.14
N ARG A 163 15.29 0.36 -10.34
CA ARG A 163 16.66 0.74 -9.92
C ARG A 163 16.63 2.07 -9.18
N PRO A 164 16.18 2.07 -7.93
CA PRO A 164 15.95 3.30 -7.17
C PRO A 164 17.26 3.91 -6.64
N GLY A 165 18.22 4.18 -7.53
CA GLY A 165 19.48 4.87 -7.20
C GLY A 165 19.29 6.24 -6.56
N TRP A 166 18.15 6.88 -6.82
CA TRP A 166 17.71 8.11 -6.16
C TRP A 166 17.44 7.92 -4.66
N LEU A 167 17.05 6.70 -4.25
CA LEU A 167 16.80 6.36 -2.85
C LEU A 167 18.10 5.88 -2.17
N ALA A 168 18.83 4.94 -2.80
CA ALA A 168 19.84 4.14 -2.10
C ALA A 168 20.94 3.58 -3.02
N GLY A 169 21.61 4.41 -3.78
CA GLY A 169 22.79 3.99 -4.56
C GLY A 169 22.51 2.85 -5.55
N GLU A 170 23.27 1.76 -5.46
CA GLU A 170 23.19 0.62 -6.40
C GLU A 170 22.12 -0.43 -5.99
N LEU A 171 20.91 -0.01 -5.66
CA LEU A 171 19.80 -0.95 -5.41
C LEU A 171 19.16 -1.36 -6.73
N ALA A 172 19.11 -2.67 -7.00
CA ALA A 172 18.31 -3.26 -8.07
C ALA A 172 17.21 -4.14 -7.44
N ILE A 173 15.98 -3.97 -7.89
CA ILE A 173 14.82 -4.68 -7.38
C ILE A 173 14.48 -5.83 -8.33
N GLY A 174 14.56 -7.06 -7.82
CA GLY A 174 14.16 -8.26 -8.51
C GLY A 174 12.66 -8.54 -8.41
N GLY A 175 12.24 -9.75 -8.77
CA GLY A 175 10.86 -10.21 -8.59
C GLY A 175 10.46 -10.38 -7.12
N GLU A 176 9.18 -10.63 -6.87
CA GLU A 176 8.65 -10.90 -5.52
C GLU A 176 9.42 -12.05 -4.85
N GLY A 177 9.75 -11.89 -3.58
CA GLY A 177 10.56 -12.81 -2.79
C GLY A 177 12.08 -12.61 -2.93
N SER A 178 12.56 -11.88 -3.94
CA SER A 178 13.99 -11.63 -4.14
C SER A 178 14.59 -10.89 -2.95
N PRO A 179 15.81 -11.26 -2.50
CA PRO A 179 16.51 -10.51 -1.48
C PRO A 179 16.92 -9.14 -2.00
N ILE A 180 16.95 -8.17 -1.09
CA ILE A 180 17.50 -6.84 -1.34
C ILE A 180 18.55 -6.50 -0.28
N ALA A 181 19.55 -5.72 -0.69
CA ALA A 181 20.52 -5.10 0.22
C ALA A 181 20.92 -3.75 -0.36
N PHE A 182 20.91 -2.72 0.47
CA PHE A 182 21.30 -1.38 0.07
C PHE A 182 21.86 -0.59 1.26
N ARG A 183 22.39 0.59 0.99
CA ARG A 183 22.88 1.51 2.04
C ARG A 183 22.05 2.78 2.01
N THR A 184 21.71 3.26 3.21
CA THR A 184 21.13 4.59 3.38
C THR A 184 22.16 5.66 3.02
N ALA A 185 21.71 6.91 2.87
CA ALA A 185 22.61 8.04 2.67
C ALA A 185 23.64 8.20 3.81
N GLY A 186 23.29 7.79 5.03
CA GLY A 186 24.18 7.75 6.20
C GLY A 186 25.15 6.55 6.20
N GLY A 187 25.11 5.68 5.18
CA GLY A 187 26.03 4.54 5.03
C GLY A 187 25.58 3.26 5.74
N ARG A 188 24.43 3.25 6.46
CA ARG A 188 23.90 2.07 7.13
C ARG A 188 23.45 1.03 6.11
N ALA A 189 23.95 -0.18 6.24
CA ALA A 189 23.48 -1.31 5.44
C ALA A 189 22.08 -1.76 5.91
N LEU A 190 21.16 -1.88 4.97
CA LEU A 190 19.81 -2.43 5.16
C LEU A 190 19.65 -3.67 4.30
N ARG A 191 18.89 -4.65 4.81
CA ARG A 191 18.57 -5.90 4.14
C ARG A 191 17.09 -6.20 4.24
N GLY A 192 16.60 -6.99 3.30
CA GLY A 192 15.20 -7.38 3.27
C GLY A 192 14.86 -8.17 2.02
N ARG A 193 13.62 -8.04 1.59
CA ARG A 193 13.10 -8.70 0.39
C ARG A 193 12.03 -7.89 -0.30
N VAL A 194 11.82 -8.15 -1.58
CA VAL A 194 10.68 -7.64 -2.34
C VAL A 194 9.42 -8.37 -1.87
N LEU A 195 8.45 -7.64 -1.32
CA LEU A 195 7.15 -8.18 -0.91
C LEU A 195 6.18 -8.20 -2.10
N ALA A 196 6.11 -7.10 -2.83
CA ALA A 196 5.23 -6.94 -3.98
C ALA A 196 5.89 -6.10 -5.07
N SER A 197 5.57 -6.44 -6.32
CA SER A 197 5.89 -5.62 -7.49
C SER A 197 4.64 -5.49 -8.35
N ALA A 198 4.12 -4.28 -8.45
CA ALA A 198 2.97 -3.88 -9.26
C ALA A 198 3.34 -2.68 -10.15
N LEU A 199 4.48 -2.80 -10.84
CA LEU A 199 4.97 -1.79 -11.77
C LEU A 199 3.95 -1.53 -12.90
N PRO A 200 3.90 -0.30 -13.39
CA PRO A 200 4.72 0.88 -13.06
C PRO A 200 4.28 1.64 -11.80
N ARG A 201 3.32 1.13 -11.03
CA ARG A 201 2.60 1.89 -10.00
C ARG A 201 3.15 1.75 -8.60
N GLN A 202 3.55 0.53 -8.21
CA GLN A 202 3.97 0.28 -6.82
C GLN A 202 5.02 -0.82 -6.72
N ILE A 203 5.90 -0.66 -5.71
CA ILE A 203 6.78 -1.70 -5.17
C ILE A 203 6.73 -1.62 -3.65
N ALA A 204 6.66 -2.77 -2.98
CA ALA A 204 6.80 -2.88 -1.54
C ALA A 204 8.02 -3.75 -1.19
N LEU A 205 8.83 -3.24 -0.28
CA LEU A 205 10.06 -3.87 0.23
C LEU A 205 9.91 -4.09 1.73
N GLY A 206 9.99 -5.34 2.18
CA GLY A 206 10.14 -5.63 3.61
C GLY A 206 11.60 -5.41 4.01
N ILE A 207 11.85 -4.58 5.01
CA ILE A 207 13.18 -4.21 5.49
C ILE A 207 13.39 -4.80 6.87
N ASP A 208 14.19 -5.85 6.97
CA ASP A 208 14.39 -6.60 8.21
C ASP A 208 15.05 -5.72 9.29
N ASP A 209 16.02 -4.87 8.91
CA ASP A 209 16.75 -3.99 9.83
C ASP A 209 15.88 -2.89 10.45
N THR A 210 14.78 -2.51 9.83
CA THR A 210 13.82 -1.52 10.36
C THR A 210 12.60 -2.16 11.02
N ALA A 211 12.48 -3.51 10.97
CA ALA A 211 11.23 -4.21 11.27
C ALA A 211 10.05 -3.55 10.56
N GLY A 212 10.18 -3.27 9.28
CA GLY A 212 9.22 -2.42 8.56
C GLY A 212 9.12 -2.71 7.07
N VAL A 213 8.38 -1.83 6.42
CA VAL A 213 8.13 -1.88 4.97
C VAL A 213 8.41 -0.51 4.37
N LEU A 214 9.08 -0.51 3.21
CA LEU A 214 9.19 0.66 2.34
C LEU A 214 8.33 0.45 1.10
N VAL A 215 7.43 1.38 0.84
CA VAL A 215 6.57 1.38 -0.35
C VAL A 215 6.97 2.54 -1.25
N LEU A 216 7.31 2.25 -2.49
CA LEU A 216 7.44 3.24 -3.57
C LEU A 216 6.15 3.20 -4.38
N ARG A 217 5.57 4.36 -4.68
CA ARG A 217 4.32 4.43 -5.43
C ARG A 217 4.32 5.58 -6.44
N ALA A 218 3.63 5.36 -7.55
CA ALA A 218 3.29 6.39 -8.54
C ALA A 218 1.80 6.32 -8.86
N ILE A 219 1.13 7.45 -8.79
CA ILE A 219 -0.28 7.62 -9.12
C ILE A 219 -0.36 8.55 -10.32
N ARG A 220 -1.01 8.10 -11.38
CA ARG A 220 -1.23 8.94 -12.56
C ARG A 220 -2.15 10.12 -12.19
N LEU A 221 -1.73 11.32 -12.51
CA LEU A 221 -2.56 12.52 -12.45
C LEU A 221 -3.19 12.80 -13.83
N ASP A 222 -2.38 12.70 -14.89
CA ASP A 222 -2.81 12.78 -16.29
C ASP A 222 -1.87 11.98 -17.21
N SER A 223 -1.89 12.22 -18.52
CA SER A 223 -1.03 11.49 -19.48
C SER A 223 0.47 11.81 -19.33
N HIS A 224 0.82 12.94 -18.73
CA HIS A 224 2.18 13.48 -18.64
C HIS A 224 2.61 13.83 -17.22
N ALA A 225 1.77 13.55 -16.22
CA ALA A 225 2.05 13.86 -14.84
C ALA A 225 1.65 12.72 -13.90
N ALA A 226 2.43 12.54 -12.85
CA ALA A 226 2.15 11.59 -11.78
C ALA A 226 2.46 12.20 -10.40
N LEU A 227 1.82 11.66 -9.37
CA LEU A 227 2.23 11.85 -7.98
C LEU A 227 3.12 10.66 -7.61
N VAL A 228 4.39 10.94 -7.33
CA VAL A 228 5.34 9.92 -6.85
C VAL A 228 5.52 10.03 -5.35
N GLY A 229 5.78 8.90 -4.69
CA GLY A 229 5.96 8.88 -3.26
C GLY A 229 6.76 7.70 -2.76
N ALA A 230 7.33 7.91 -1.58
CA ALA A 230 7.96 6.88 -0.77
C ALA A 230 7.36 6.92 0.64
N MET A 231 7.02 5.76 1.18
CA MET A 231 6.42 5.60 2.50
C MET A 231 7.21 4.53 3.25
N VAL A 232 7.60 4.80 4.48
CA VAL A 232 8.21 3.80 5.35
C VAL A 232 7.33 3.58 6.58
N TRP A 233 7.07 2.33 6.86
CA TRP A 233 6.37 1.87 8.05
C TRP A 233 7.31 1.06 8.93
N SER A 234 7.16 1.16 10.26
CA SER A 234 7.89 0.30 11.19
C SER A 234 6.98 -0.11 12.35
N TRP A 235 7.07 -1.37 12.72
CA TRP A 235 6.47 -1.91 13.95
C TRP A 235 7.42 -1.83 15.14
N GLU A 236 8.67 -1.42 14.93
CA GLU A 236 9.67 -1.14 15.95
C GLU A 236 10.32 0.24 15.68
N PRO A 237 9.57 1.35 15.93
CA PRO A 237 9.96 2.69 15.52
C PRO A 237 11.25 3.19 16.19
N ASP A 238 11.61 2.64 17.33
CA ASP A 238 12.83 3.00 18.08
C ASP A 238 14.12 2.47 17.44
N ARG A 239 14.02 1.64 16.41
CA ARG A 239 15.21 1.19 15.67
C ARG A 239 15.88 2.36 14.96
N PRO A 240 17.19 2.60 15.19
CA PRO A 240 17.90 3.70 14.51
C PRO A 240 17.83 3.63 12.98
N ALA A 241 17.74 2.42 12.42
CA ALA A 241 17.59 2.19 10.99
C ALA A 241 16.26 2.77 10.44
N HIS A 242 15.17 2.72 11.21
CA HIS A 242 13.89 3.31 10.81
C HIS A 242 13.98 4.84 10.77
N ALA A 243 14.46 5.48 11.83
CA ALA A 243 14.59 6.94 11.90
C ALA A 243 15.47 7.48 10.75
N GLU A 244 16.58 6.81 10.47
CA GLU A 244 17.50 7.18 9.38
C GLU A 244 16.84 7.03 8.01
N LEU A 245 16.11 5.92 7.76
CA LEU A 245 15.39 5.69 6.52
C LEU A 245 14.27 6.71 6.34
N ALA A 246 13.47 6.97 7.38
CA ALA A 246 12.39 7.96 7.36
C ALA A 246 12.92 9.36 7.03
N ALA A 247 14.00 9.79 7.69
CA ALA A 247 14.65 11.09 7.42
C ALA A 247 15.24 11.20 6.01
N SER A 248 15.49 10.08 5.35
CA SER A 248 16.04 10.07 3.98
C SER A 248 14.97 10.21 2.89
N LEU A 249 13.67 10.11 3.20
CA LEU A 249 12.60 10.06 2.19
C LEU A 249 12.49 11.36 1.39
N GLU A 250 12.40 12.51 2.06
CA GLU A 250 12.28 13.81 1.37
C GLU A 250 13.51 14.13 0.48
N PRO A 251 14.75 14.01 0.97
CA PRO A 251 15.92 14.19 0.11
C PRO A 251 16.01 13.20 -1.05
N ALA A 252 15.58 11.96 -0.83
CA ALA A 252 15.53 10.95 -1.88
C ALA A 252 14.48 11.30 -2.93
N LEU A 253 13.28 11.72 -2.51
CA LEU A 253 12.23 12.13 -3.41
C LEU A 253 12.63 13.36 -4.24
N ALA A 254 13.32 14.33 -3.65
CA ALA A 254 13.85 15.47 -4.38
C ALA A 254 14.83 15.05 -5.50
N ARG A 255 15.66 14.03 -5.26
CA ARG A 255 16.54 13.46 -6.31
C ARG A 255 15.72 12.77 -7.42
N LEU A 256 14.66 12.04 -7.07
CA LEU A 256 13.75 11.43 -8.05
C LEU A 256 13.08 12.50 -8.92
N VAL A 257 12.54 13.55 -8.30
CA VAL A 257 11.91 14.68 -9.01
C VAL A 257 12.91 15.34 -9.97
N ALA A 258 14.13 15.56 -9.53
CA ALA A 258 15.18 16.12 -10.38
C ALA A 258 15.55 15.20 -11.57
N ALA A 259 15.61 13.89 -11.34
CA ALA A 259 15.86 12.90 -12.40
C ALA A 259 14.74 12.84 -13.45
N LEU A 260 13.51 13.20 -13.08
CA LEU A 260 12.33 13.27 -13.95
C LEU A 260 12.09 14.66 -14.58
N GLY A 261 13.07 15.55 -14.51
CA GLY A 261 12.99 16.89 -15.14
C GLY A 261 12.31 17.97 -14.31
N GLY A 262 12.02 17.70 -13.03
CA GLY A 262 11.47 18.67 -12.11
C GLY A 262 9.99 18.46 -11.78
N PRO A 263 9.40 19.33 -10.92
CA PRO A 263 8.01 19.22 -10.51
C PRO A 263 7.06 19.53 -11.66
N ALA A 264 5.87 18.89 -11.66
CA ALA A 264 4.80 19.23 -12.59
C ALA A 264 4.34 20.69 -12.36
N ALA A 265 4.23 21.46 -13.43
CA ALA A 265 3.68 22.81 -13.34
C ALA A 265 2.19 22.75 -12.95
N GLY A 266 1.82 23.32 -11.79
CA GLY A 266 0.41 23.58 -11.44
C GLY A 266 -0.30 22.55 -10.56
N GLY A 267 0.37 22.00 -9.55
CA GLY A 267 -0.28 21.23 -8.49
C GLY A 267 -0.23 21.98 -7.16
N ALA A 268 -0.99 23.05 -7.04
CA ALA A 268 -1.32 23.56 -5.73
C ALA A 268 -2.68 22.99 -5.31
N ALA A 269 -2.69 22.26 -4.18
CA ALA A 269 -3.74 21.79 -3.28
C ALA A 269 -5.08 21.37 -3.88
#